data_2eb1db6011b1204a49b9d0af003107be
#
_entry.id   2eb1db6011b1204a49b9d0af003107be
#
_cell.length_a   1.000
_cell.length_b   1.000
_cell.length_c   1.000
_cell.angle_alpha   90.00
_cell.angle_beta   90.00
_cell.angle_gamma   90.00
#
_symmetry.space_group_name_H-M   'P 1'
#
loop_
_entity.id
_entity.type
_entity.pdbx_description
1 polymer ?
#
loop_
_entity_poly.entity_id
_entity_poly.type
_entity_poly.pdbx_seq_one_letter_code
_entity_poly.pdbx_strand_id
1 'polypeptide(L)'
;MKTLSSKIWMPTDLREAWRLRQLLQLESHFIAGGTLWQTKWEKGAPQPSHLISLENIKILEAIYEKEDGGQNFLHLGALIRLADCLRHPIIKAKWPLLTKAVKTIAAPAVRNLGTIGGNVASTIGDAIPALLVMEAKIGCFDGDDIKKIDLDHWLNEEFKDDLITEIVVPEISAPPSYVHFYQKIGRREAFSGSVVTIAGIIGQNDNGTIDFARLAAGGGENRPRRLRITEQLLAGRKVESALLKKVHEVVFSEFQPVGDAFFSADYRRRVAANIVIAELKKLEEKD
;
A
#
# COMPACT_ATOMS: atom_id res chain seq x y z
N MET A 1 4.76 33.31 -20.52
CA MET A 1 4.30 31.95 -20.17
C MET A 1 2.80 32.03 -19.88
N LYS A 2 1.94 31.38 -20.67
CA LYS A 2 0.53 31.21 -20.27
C LYS A 2 0.51 30.26 -19.09
N THR A 3 0.12 30.75 -17.93
CA THR A 3 -0.29 29.91 -16.80
C THR A 3 -1.51 29.13 -17.25
N LEU A 4 -1.32 27.89 -17.66
CA LEU A 4 -2.42 26.93 -17.89
C LEU A 4 -3.01 26.65 -16.50
N SER A 5 -4.11 27.29 -16.16
CA SER A 5 -4.88 26.93 -14.97
C SER A 5 -5.68 25.69 -15.29
N SER A 6 -5.49 24.62 -14.50
CA SER A 6 -6.33 23.42 -14.61
C SER A 6 -7.79 23.78 -14.33
N LYS A 7 -8.70 23.25 -15.16
CA LYS A 7 -10.14 23.31 -14.86
C LYS A 7 -10.49 22.21 -13.86
N ILE A 8 -11.18 22.56 -12.79
CA ILE A 8 -11.64 21.61 -11.77
C ILE A 8 -13.10 21.25 -12.04
N TRP A 9 -13.36 19.95 -12.08
CA TRP A 9 -14.69 19.37 -12.18
C TRP A 9 -15.04 18.73 -10.83
N MET A 10 -16.27 18.88 -10.38
CA MET A 10 -16.70 18.45 -9.04
C MET A 10 -17.98 17.57 -9.15
N PRO A 11 -17.88 16.37 -9.70
CA PRO A 11 -18.98 15.43 -9.80
C PRO A 11 -19.51 15.05 -8.41
N THR A 12 -20.78 14.71 -8.34
CA THR A 12 -21.46 14.31 -7.12
C THR A 12 -21.72 12.81 -7.02
N ASP A 13 -21.50 12.08 -8.10
CA ASP A 13 -21.62 10.62 -8.14
C ASP A 13 -20.55 9.96 -9.02
N LEU A 14 -20.43 8.62 -8.92
CA LEU A 14 -19.40 7.84 -9.61
C LEU A 14 -19.60 7.86 -11.13
N ARG A 15 -20.84 7.84 -11.60
CA ARG A 15 -21.14 7.81 -13.04
C ARG A 15 -20.77 9.13 -13.71
N GLU A 16 -21.05 10.25 -13.05
CA GLU A 16 -20.65 11.56 -13.54
C GLU A 16 -19.13 11.68 -13.59
N ALA A 17 -18.41 11.26 -12.51
CA ALA A 17 -16.96 11.26 -12.47
C ALA A 17 -16.36 10.40 -13.59
N TRP A 18 -16.91 9.22 -13.81
CA TRP A 18 -16.47 8.31 -14.87
C TRP A 18 -16.72 8.90 -16.26
N ARG A 19 -17.92 9.45 -16.52
CA ARG A 19 -18.23 10.11 -17.81
C ARG A 19 -17.28 11.25 -18.10
N LEU A 20 -16.95 12.08 -17.12
CA LEU A 20 -15.97 13.16 -17.28
C LEU A 20 -14.59 12.60 -17.63
N ARG A 21 -14.16 11.52 -16.98
CA ARG A 21 -12.88 10.87 -17.30
C ARG A 21 -12.85 10.34 -18.73
N GLN A 22 -13.94 9.69 -19.20
CA GLN A 22 -14.05 9.17 -20.55
C GLN A 22 -14.07 10.30 -21.59
N LEU A 23 -14.76 11.39 -21.30
CA LEU A 23 -14.85 12.55 -22.20
C LEU A 23 -13.51 13.29 -22.33
N LEU A 24 -12.81 13.48 -21.23
CA LEU A 24 -11.58 14.28 -21.12
C LEU A 24 -10.30 13.46 -21.33
N GLN A 25 -10.41 12.14 -21.27
CA GLN A 25 -9.33 11.18 -21.51
C GLN A 25 -8.01 11.53 -20.80
N LEU A 26 -6.88 11.46 -21.53
CA LEU A 26 -5.54 11.69 -20.99
C LEU A 26 -5.29 13.11 -20.48
N GLU A 27 -6.12 14.08 -20.84
CA GLU A 27 -6.02 15.46 -20.35
C GLU A 27 -6.57 15.65 -18.94
N SER A 28 -7.17 14.61 -18.36
CA SER A 28 -7.77 14.67 -17.03
C SER A 28 -7.16 13.68 -16.05
N HIS A 29 -7.24 14.02 -14.76
CA HIS A 29 -6.88 13.11 -13.68
C HIS A 29 -7.88 13.22 -12.54
N PHE A 30 -8.18 12.09 -11.89
CA PHE A 30 -8.89 12.10 -10.62
C PHE A 30 -8.01 12.72 -9.53
N ILE A 31 -8.61 13.53 -8.68
CA ILE A 31 -7.96 14.12 -7.52
C ILE A 31 -8.83 13.92 -6.26
N ALA A 32 -8.18 13.51 -5.18
CA ALA A 32 -8.75 13.44 -3.83
C ALA A 32 -7.99 14.46 -2.95
N GLY A 33 -7.22 14.04 -1.97
CA GLY A 33 -6.46 14.94 -1.11
C GLY A 33 -5.33 15.74 -1.78
N GLY A 34 -5.00 15.51 -3.04
CA GLY A 34 -4.06 16.29 -3.85
C GLY A 34 -2.58 16.26 -3.44
N THR A 35 -2.24 15.64 -2.31
CA THR A 35 -0.91 15.73 -1.68
C THR A 35 0.23 15.21 -2.54
N LEU A 36 0.00 14.14 -3.30
CA LEU A 36 1.00 13.62 -4.23
C LEU A 36 1.14 14.49 -5.48
N TRP A 37 0.01 15.00 -6.00
CA TRP A 37 0.02 15.93 -7.13
C TRP A 37 0.78 17.20 -6.78
N GLN A 38 0.55 17.79 -5.60
CA GLN A 38 1.30 18.93 -5.09
C GLN A 38 2.81 18.66 -5.15
N THR A 39 3.26 17.51 -4.62
CA THR A 39 4.68 17.13 -4.63
C THR A 39 5.24 16.96 -6.06
N LYS A 40 4.45 16.40 -7.00
CA LYS A 40 4.85 16.27 -8.40
C LYS A 40 5.00 17.63 -9.07
N TRP A 41 4.06 18.55 -8.85
CA TRP A 41 4.09 19.89 -9.42
C TRP A 41 5.26 20.73 -8.86
N GLU A 42 5.55 20.63 -7.58
CA GLU A 42 6.73 21.25 -6.96
C GLU A 42 8.06 20.75 -7.56
N LYS A 43 8.07 19.51 -8.06
CA LYS A 43 9.20 18.92 -8.80
C LYS A 43 9.20 19.26 -10.30
N GLY A 44 8.27 20.08 -10.76
CA GLY A 44 8.20 20.54 -12.15
C GLY A 44 7.37 19.65 -13.08
N ALA A 45 6.60 18.68 -12.56
CA ALA A 45 5.67 17.92 -13.40
C ALA A 45 4.60 18.86 -13.99
N PRO A 46 4.19 18.67 -15.26
CA PRO A 46 3.15 19.49 -15.88
C PRO A 46 1.82 19.31 -15.15
N GLN A 47 1.07 20.41 -15.03
CA GLN A 47 -0.29 20.33 -14.51
C GLN A 47 -1.23 19.83 -15.63
N PRO A 48 -2.15 18.90 -15.33
CA PRO A 48 -3.13 18.44 -16.30
C PRO A 48 -4.11 19.57 -16.64
N SER A 49 -4.68 19.54 -17.84
CA SER A 49 -5.70 20.52 -18.28
C SER A 49 -6.96 20.44 -17.40
N HIS A 50 -7.29 19.26 -16.90
CA HIS A 50 -8.49 18.98 -16.14
C HIS A 50 -8.21 18.15 -14.90
N LEU A 51 -8.82 18.53 -13.76
CA LEU A 51 -8.85 17.77 -12.51
C LEU A 51 -10.30 17.39 -12.20
N ILE A 52 -10.57 16.13 -11.94
CA ILE A 52 -11.88 15.62 -11.54
C ILE A 52 -11.80 15.35 -10.03
N SER A 53 -12.32 16.30 -9.22
CA SER A 53 -12.33 16.17 -7.77
C SER A 53 -13.39 15.17 -7.33
N LEU A 54 -12.97 14.22 -6.50
CA LEU A 54 -13.86 13.18 -5.98
C LEU A 54 -14.53 13.58 -4.65
N GLU A 55 -14.19 14.74 -4.08
CA GLU A 55 -14.55 15.13 -2.71
C GLU A 55 -16.05 15.20 -2.42
N ASN A 56 -16.90 15.39 -3.45
CA ASN A 56 -18.33 15.47 -3.28
C ASN A 56 -19.05 14.10 -3.40
N ILE A 57 -18.32 13.02 -3.68
CA ILE A 57 -18.87 11.68 -3.87
C ILE A 57 -18.91 10.95 -2.52
N LYS A 58 -20.02 11.08 -1.80
CA LYS A 58 -20.19 10.63 -0.40
C LYS A 58 -19.96 9.14 -0.17
N ILE A 59 -20.29 8.29 -1.12
CA ILE A 59 -20.06 6.83 -0.99
C ILE A 59 -18.58 6.47 -0.79
N LEU A 60 -17.68 7.35 -1.21
CA LEU A 60 -16.22 7.16 -1.06
C LEU A 60 -15.69 7.50 0.34
N GLU A 61 -16.53 7.99 1.25
CA GLU A 61 -16.15 8.38 2.62
C GLU A 61 -16.53 7.31 3.67
N ALA A 62 -17.03 6.14 3.27
CA ALA A 62 -17.53 5.13 4.20
C ALA A 62 -16.39 4.31 4.84
N ILE A 63 -16.52 4.04 6.16
CA ILE A 63 -15.73 3.02 6.87
C ILE A 63 -16.72 2.07 7.54
N TYR A 64 -16.63 0.78 7.25
CA TYR A 64 -17.47 -0.22 7.90
C TYR A 64 -16.81 -1.60 7.86
N GLU A 65 -17.28 -2.49 8.76
CA GLU A 65 -16.97 -3.90 8.72
C GLU A 65 -18.10 -4.67 8.05
N LYS A 66 -17.76 -5.72 7.36
CA LYS A 66 -18.70 -6.66 6.78
C LYS A 66 -18.16 -8.07 6.91
N GLU A 67 -19.00 -8.98 7.40
CA GLU A 67 -18.71 -10.40 7.38
C GLU A 67 -19.17 -11.01 6.03
N ASP A 68 -18.31 -11.84 5.47
CA ASP A 68 -18.61 -12.61 4.28
C ASP A 68 -17.94 -14.00 4.40
N GLY A 69 -18.73 -15.07 4.32
CA GLY A 69 -18.24 -16.45 4.42
C GLY A 69 -17.53 -16.79 5.73
N GLY A 70 -17.89 -16.15 6.86
CA GLY A 70 -17.26 -16.36 8.17
C GLY A 70 -15.96 -15.57 8.38
N GLN A 71 -15.58 -14.73 7.42
CA GLN A 71 -14.44 -13.83 7.52
C GLN A 71 -14.90 -12.37 7.59
N ASN A 72 -14.32 -11.59 8.49
CA ASN A 72 -14.56 -10.16 8.56
C ASN A 72 -13.68 -9.40 7.57
N PHE A 73 -14.25 -8.37 6.97
CA PHE A 73 -13.58 -7.47 6.06
C PHE A 73 -13.77 -6.02 6.51
N LEU A 74 -12.70 -5.25 6.47
CA LEU A 74 -12.74 -3.80 6.60
C LEU A 74 -12.95 -3.20 5.21
N HIS A 75 -13.97 -2.38 5.08
CA HIS A 75 -14.23 -1.58 3.89
C HIS A 75 -13.83 -0.13 4.16
N LEU A 76 -12.91 0.38 3.36
CA LEU A 76 -12.42 1.75 3.42
C LEU A 76 -12.72 2.45 2.10
N GLY A 77 -13.64 3.38 2.10
CA GLY A 77 -13.89 4.24 0.94
C GLY A 77 -12.62 4.98 0.52
N ALA A 78 -12.47 5.22 -0.78
CA ALA A 78 -11.24 5.77 -1.35
C ALA A 78 -10.86 7.16 -0.81
N LEU A 79 -11.83 7.94 -0.32
CA LEU A 79 -11.63 9.26 0.26
C LEU A 79 -11.31 9.24 1.76
N ILE A 80 -11.31 8.09 2.42
CA ILE A 80 -10.91 8.00 3.82
C ILE A 80 -9.49 8.52 3.99
N ARG A 81 -9.33 9.50 4.86
CA ARG A 81 -8.04 10.14 5.11
C ARG A 81 -7.10 9.18 5.85
N LEU A 82 -5.83 9.28 5.54
CA LEU A 82 -4.81 8.50 6.26
C LEU A 82 -4.84 8.78 7.77
N ALA A 83 -5.15 10.01 8.17
CA ALA A 83 -5.31 10.37 9.58
C ALA A 83 -6.49 9.64 10.24
N ASP A 84 -7.59 9.40 9.51
CA ASP A 84 -8.75 8.71 10.03
C ASP A 84 -8.48 7.21 10.19
N CYS A 85 -7.72 6.61 9.27
CA CYS A 85 -7.21 5.24 9.45
C CYS A 85 -6.43 5.07 10.76
N LEU A 86 -5.67 6.09 11.19
CA LEU A 86 -4.91 6.07 12.45
C LEU A 86 -5.78 6.27 13.69
N ARG A 87 -6.91 6.98 13.57
CA ARG A 87 -7.75 7.33 14.72
C ARG A 87 -8.85 6.32 14.96
N HIS A 88 -9.29 5.62 13.92
CA HIS A 88 -10.45 4.75 13.98
C HIS A 88 -10.23 3.56 14.93
N PRO A 89 -11.08 3.37 15.96
CA PRO A 89 -10.85 2.36 17.00
C PRO A 89 -10.79 0.94 16.44
N ILE A 90 -11.67 0.60 15.52
CA ILE A 90 -11.77 -0.73 14.91
C ILE A 90 -10.52 -1.05 14.11
N ILE A 91 -10.00 -0.09 13.32
CA ILE A 91 -8.77 -0.29 12.54
C ILE A 91 -7.58 -0.54 13.45
N LYS A 92 -7.48 0.22 14.55
CA LYS A 92 -6.43 0.01 15.55
C LYS A 92 -6.47 -1.38 16.17
N ALA A 93 -7.67 -1.86 16.50
CA ALA A 93 -7.86 -3.12 17.18
C ALA A 93 -7.64 -4.32 16.27
N LYS A 94 -8.23 -4.33 15.09
CA LYS A 94 -8.29 -5.50 14.20
C LYS A 94 -7.33 -5.45 13.01
N TRP A 95 -6.88 -4.26 12.58
CA TRP A 95 -5.93 -4.07 11.46
C TRP A 95 -4.68 -3.29 11.88
N PRO A 96 -3.97 -3.70 12.96
CA PRO A 96 -2.84 -2.95 13.50
C PRO A 96 -1.69 -2.78 12.50
N LEU A 97 -1.52 -3.70 11.53
CA LEU A 97 -0.50 -3.60 10.49
C LEU A 97 -0.76 -2.41 9.57
N LEU A 98 -2.03 -2.17 9.19
CA LEU A 98 -2.40 -0.98 8.43
C LEU A 98 -2.09 0.30 9.21
N THR A 99 -2.41 0.32 10.50
CA THR A 99 -2.10 1.45 11.38
C THR A 99 -0.60 1.71 11.46
N LYS A 100 0.23 0.65 11.60
CA LYS A 100 1.70 0.77 11.60
C LYS A 100 2.20 1.39 10.29
N ALA A 101 1.72 0.93 9.13
CA ALA A 101 2.13 1.45 7.84
C ALA A 101 1.72 2.93 7.68
N VAL A 102 0.45 3.26 7.90
CA VAL A 102 -0.08 4.62 7.72
C VAL A 102 0.60 5.63 8.64
N LYS A 103 1.00 5.23 9.86
CA LYS A 103 1.72 6.10 10.82
C LYS A 103 3.02 6.64 10.24
N THR A 104 3.69 5.90 9.36
CA THR A 104 4.98 6.27 8.75
C THR A 104 4.85 7.15 7.50
N ILE A 105 3.63 7.30 6.97
CA ILE A 105 3.39 8.10 5.76
C ILE A 105 3.45 9.57 6.09
N ALA A 106 4.37 10.30 5.47
CA ALA A 106 4.48 11.74 5.49
C ALA A 106 4.26 12.41 6.87
N ALA A 107 4.03 13.72 6.89
CA ALA A 107 3.71 14.48 8.11
C ALA A 107 2.22 14.38 8.48
N PRO A 108 1.84 14.65 9.76
CA PRO A 108 0.43 14.67 10.17
C PRO A 108 -0.45 15.58 9.30
N ALA A 109 0.04 16.75 8.92
CA ALA A 109 -0.69 17.68 8.05
C ALA A 109 -1.01 17.04 6.69
N VAL A 110 -0.06 16.30 6.11
CA VAL A 110 -0.26 15.58 4.84
C VAL A 110 -1.25 14.43 5.01
N ARG A 111 -1.19 13.68 6.12
CA ARG A 111 -2.16 12.60 6.40
C ARG A 111 -3.58 13.10 6.63
N ASN A 112 -3.76 14.34 7.09
CA ASN A 112 -5.08 14.96 7.23
C ASN A 112 -5.74 15.31 5.89
N LEU A 113 -4.99 15.33 4.80
CA LEU A 113 -5.47 15.59 3.43
C LEU A 113 -5.38 14.33 2.55
N GLY A 114 -4.27 13.62 2.61
CA GLY A 114 -4.04 12.42 1.80
C GLY A 114 -4.99 11.30 2.17
N THR A 115 -5.48 10.57 1.16
CA THR A 115 -6.47 9.51 1.32
C THR A 115 -5.87 8.13 1.07
N ILE A 116 -6.51 7.08 1.60
CA ILE A 116 -6.05 5.70 1.38
C ILE A 116 -6.17 5.31 -0.11
N GLY A 117 -7.26 5.70 -0.77
CA GLY A 117 -7.42 5.49 -2.21
C GLY A 117 -6.35 6.22 -3.03
N GLY A 118 -6.04 7.49 -2.68
CA GLY A 118 -4.96 8.24 -3.32
C GLY A 118 -3.58 7.61 -3.11
N ASN A 119 -3.32 7.03 -1.94
CA ASN A 119 -2.09 6.29 -1.67
C ASN A 119 -1.97 5.04 -2.56
N VAL A 120 -3.04 4.26 -2.71
CA VAL A 120 -3.08 3.08 -3.58
C VAL A 120 -3.00 3.48 -5.06
N ALA A 121 -3.78 4.48 -5.49
CA ALA A 121 -3.79 4.97 -6.88
C ALA A 121 -2.42 5.48 -7.35
N SER A 122 -1.56 5.90 -6.44
CA SER A 122 -0.18 6.28 -6.77
C SER A 122 0.68 5.13 -7.30
N THR A 123 0.28 3.88 -7.06
CA THR A 123 1.01 2.62 -7.35
C THR A 123 2.36 2.46 -6.65
N ILE A 124 2.79 3.46 -5.89
CA ILE A 124 4.05 3.50 -5.13
C ILE A 124 3.84 3.89 -3.66
N GLY A 125 2.58 3.88 -3.20
CA GLY A 125 2.21 4.31 -1.86
C GLY A 125 2.79 3.43 -0.76
N ASP A 126 3.24 4.05 0.33
CA ASP A 126 3.88 3.34 1.46
C ASP A 126 2.90 2.41 2.23
N ALA A 127 1.56 2.57 2.09
CA ALA A 127 0.62 1.62 2.66
C ALA A 127 0.51 0.31 1.85
N ILE A 128 0.88 0.32 0.58
CA ILE A 128 0.67 -0.80 -0.33
C ILE A 128 1.34 -2.10 0.15
N PRO A 129 2.60 -2.12 0.63
CA PRO A 129 3.20 -3.36 1.15
C PRO A 129 2.39 -4.01 2.27
N ALA A 130 1.84 -3.21 3.20
CA ALA A 130 0.98 -3.72 4.26
C ALA A 130 -0.35 -4.27 3.71
N LEU A 131 -0.96 -3.57 2.75
CA LEU A 131 -2.18 -4.03 2.08
C LEU A 131 -1.96 -5.33 1.28
N LEU A 132 -0.80 -5.47 0.62
CA LEU A 132 -0.43 -6.68 -0.12
C LEU A 132 -0.31 -7.92 0.78
N VAL A 133 0.36 -7.81 1.93
CA VAL A 133 0.51 -8.96 2.85
C VAL A 133 -0.81 -9.30 3.56
N MET A 134 -1.73 -8.34 3.66
CA MET A 134 -3.10 -8.56 4.13
C MET A 134 -4.05 -9.04 3.03
N GLU A 135 -3.57 -9.22 1.78
CA GLU A 135 -4.38 -9.65 0.63
C GLU A 135 -5.59 -8.75 0.37
N ALA A 136 -5.37 -7.44 0.48
CA ALA A 136 -6.40 -6.47 0.22
C ALA A 136 -6.89 -6.53 -1.25
N LYS A 137 -8.18 -6.22 -1.43
CA LYS A 137 -8.79 -6.01 -2.73
C LYS A 137 -9.11 -4.53 -2.90
N ILE A 138 -9.24 -4.09 -4.14
CA ILE A 138 -9.74 -2.76 -4.46
C ILE A 138 -11.07 -2.87 -5.19
N GLY A 139 -12.00 -1.97 -4.88
CA GLY A 139 -13.19 -1.74 -5.67
C GLY A 139 -12.89 -0.71 -6.76
N CYS A 140 -13.11 -1.09 -8.01
CA CYS A 140 -12.95 -0.22 -9.17
C CYS A 140 -14.27 -0.08 -9.89
N PHE A 141 -14.69 1.16 -10.13
CA PHE A 141 -15.89 1.46 -10.91
C PHE A 141 -15.53 1.55 -12.39
N ASP A 142 -16.21 0.77 -13.23
CA ASP A 142 -15.97 0.68 -14.67
C ASP A 142 -16.95 1.47 -15.55
N GLY A 143 -17.84 2.22 -14.92
CA GLY A 143 -18.90 2.99 -15.56
C GLY A 143 -20.30 2.45 -15.28
N ASP A 144 -20.44 1.17 -15.00
CA ASP A 144 -21.69 0.49 -14.67
C ASP A 144 -21.68 -0.07 -13.25
N ASP A 145 -20.68 -0.88 -12.90
CA ASP A 145 -20.59 -1.62 -11.64
C ASP A 145 -19.23 -1.41 -10.94
N ILE A 146 -19.20 -1.75 -9.64
CA ILE A 146 -17.96 -1.80 -8.86
C ILE A 146 -17.44 -3.23 -8.85
N LYS A 147 -16.29 -3.45 -9.50
CA LYS A 147 -15.60 -4.74 -9.52
C LYS A 147 -14.55 -4.79 -8.42
N LYS A 148 -14.49 -5.92 -7.70
CA LYS A 148 -13.44 -6.17 -6.71
C LYS A 148 -12.29 -6.94 -7.37
N ILE A 149 -11.10 -6.35 -7.30
CA ILE A 149 -9.87 -6.87 -7.91
C ILE A 149 -8.82 -7.05 -6.81
N ASP A 150 -8.09 -8.16 -6.82
CA ASP A 150 -6.97 -8.33 -5.89
C ASP A 150 -5.92 -7.24 -6.12
N LEU A 151 -5.46 -6.60 -5.04
CA LEU A 151 -4.51 -5.49 -5.14
C LEU A 151 -3.20 -5.91 -5.84
N ASP A 152 -2.70 -7.13 -5.56
CA ASP A 152 -1.49 -7.66 -6.21
C ASP A 152 -1.70 -7.80 -7.73
N HIS A 153 -2.85 -8.31 -8.15
CA HIS A 153 -3.21 -8.39 -9.57
C HIS A 153 -3.33 -6.99 -10.19
N TRP A 154 -4.11 -6.11 -9.57
CA TRP A 154 -4.31 -4.74 -10.05
C TRP A 154 -2.99 -3.97 -10.19
N LEU A 155 -2.03 -4.13 -9.29
CA LEU A 155 -0.72 -3.49 -9.38
C LEU A 155 0.09 -3.94 -10.61
N ASN A 156 -0.13 -5.15 -11.10
CA ASN A 156 0.61 -5.71 -12.23
C ASN A 156 -0.01 -5.37 -13.60
N GLU A 157 -1.22 -4.80 -13.64
CA GLU A 157 -1.81 -4.35 -14.89
C GLU A 157 -1.16 -3.05 -15.40
N GLU A 158 -1.05 -2.89 -16.72
CA GLU A 158 -0.36 -1.76 -17.34
C GLU A 158 -1.22 -0.48 -17.41
N PHE A 159 -2.53 -0.60 -17.57
CA PHE A 159 -3.45 0.53 -17.75
C PHE A 159 -4.41 0.66 -16.59
N LYS A 160 -4.37 1.83 -15.93
CA LYS A 160 -5.15 2.13 -14.72
C LYS A 160 -5.91 3.44 -14.85
N ASP A 161 -6.93 3.41 -15.70
CA ASP A 161 -7.91 4.49 -15.77
C ASP A 161 -9.06 4.29 -14.76
N ASP A 162 -8.90 3.31 -13.85
CA ASP A 162 -9.93 2.91 -12.90
C ASP A 162 -10.26 4.01 -11.91
N LEU A 163 -11.54 4.20 -11.66
CA LEU A 163 -12.02 4.98 -10.52
C LEU A 163 -12.05 4.08 -9.28
N ILE A 164 -11.01 4.14 -8.46
CA ILE A 164 -10.96 3.40 -7.19
C ILE A 164 -12.03 3.94 -6.25
N THR A 165 -12.90 3.04 -5.77
CA THR A 165 -14.02 3.38 -4.89
C THR A 165 -13.78 2.98 -3.44
N GLU A 166 -13.15 1.85 -3.20
CA GLU A 166 -12.86 1.34 -1.86
C GLU A 166 -11.63 0.45 -1.83
N ILE A 167 -11.07 0.28 -0.63
CA ILE A 167 -10.07 -0.73 -0.30
C ILE A 167 -10.72 -1.71 0.66
N VAL A 168 -10.72 -3.00 0.33
CA VAL A 168 -11.31 -4.07 1.14
C VAL A 168 -10.17 -4.89 1.73
N VAL A 169 -10.08 -4.94 3.05
CA VAL A 169 -8.99 -5.60 3.76
C VAL A 169 -9.53 -6.72 4.63
N PRO A 170 -9.20 -7.99 4.37
CA PRO A 170 -9.61 -9.09 5.24
C PRO A 170 -9.02 -8.95 6.64
N GLU A 171 -9.79 -9.31 7.65
CA GLU A 171 -9.26 -9.47 9.01
C GLU A 171 -8.35 -10.70 9.04
N ILE A 172 -7.12 -10.52 9.49
CA ILE A 172 -6.21 -11.64 9.65
C ILE A 172 -6.45 -12.21 11.05
N SER A 173 -7.21 -13.28 11.11
CA SER A 173 -7.37 -14.09 12.33
C SER A 173 -6.06 -14.85 12.57
N ALA A 174 -5.03 -14.13 13.00
CA ALA A 174 -3.73 -14.71 13.26
C ALA A 174 -3.66 -15.21 14.72
N PRO A 175 -3.23 -16.44 14.96
CA PRO A 175 -2.88 -16.89 16.30
C PRO A 175 -1.86 -15.95 16.96
N PRO A 176 -1.78 -15.90 18.29
CA PRO A 176 -0.79 -15.07 19.01
C PRO A 176 0.67 -15.35 18.61
N SER A 177 0.94 -16.54 18.08
CA SER A 177 2.24 -16.94 17.54
C SER A 177 2.64 -16.20 16.26
N TYR A 178 1.69 -15.55 15.58
CA TYR A 178 1.99 -14.81 14.33
C TYR A 178 2.58 -13.44 14.65
N VAL A 179 3.66 -13.11 13.94
CA VAL A 179 4.32 -11.81 14.00
C VAL A 179 3.95 -11.04 12.73
N HIS A 180 3.48 -9.81 12.92
CA HIS A 180 3.28 -8.89 11.82
C HIS A 180 4.11 -7.62 12.04
N PHE A 181 4.81 -7.21 11.01
CA PHE A 181 5.70 -6.07 11.05
C PHE A 181 5.56 -5.19 9.80
N TYR A 182 5.87 -3.92 10.00
CA TYR A 182 6.04 -2.95 8.95
C TYR A 182 7.27 -2.10 9.27
N GLN A 183 8.20 -2.02 8.34
CA GLN A 183 9.41 -1.22 8.46
C GLN A 183 9.55 -0.28 7.27
N LYS A 184 9.82 0.99 7.55
CA LYS A 184 10.12 2.01 6.56
C LYS A 184 11.51 2.60 6.83
N ILE A 185 12.37 2.52 5.85
CA ILE A 185 13.65 3.23 5.86
C ILE A 185 13.51 4.47 4.98
N GLY A 186 13.78 5.62 5.54
CA GLY A 186 13.79 6.93 4.87
C GLY A 186 15.14 7.62 5.01
N ARG A 187 15.30 8.79 4.38
CA ARG A 187 16.51 9.62 4.58
C ARG A 187 16.59 10.22 5.98
N ARG A 188 15.46 10.37 6.63
CA ARG A 188 15.28 10.88 7.99
C ARG A 188 14.26 9.98 8.67
N GLU A 189 14.27 9.96 9.98
CA GLU A 189 13.34 9.17 10.79
C GLU A 189 11.86 9.49 10.51
N ALA A 190 11.58 10.78 10.21
CA ALA A 190 10.23 11.22 9.89
C ALA A 190 10.21 12.18 8.68
N PHE A 191 9.03 12.32 8.07
CA PHE A 191 8.70 13.30 7.02
C PHE A 191 9.57 13.21 5.75
N SER A 192 10.09 12.04 5.43
CA SER A 192 10.82 11.79 4.19
C SER A 192 10.14 10.70 3.36
N GLY A 193 10.36 10.75 2.04
CA GLY A 193 9.99 9.64 1.17
C GLY A 193 10.72 8.36 1.59
N SER A 194 10.09 7.22 1.37
CA SER A 194 10.69 5.92 1.66
C SER A 194 11.86 5.63 0.73
N VAL A 195 12.89 5.02 1.26
CA VAL A 195 13.98 4.39 0.49
C VAL A 195 13.62 2.92 0.25
N VAL A 196 13.18 2.25 1.32
CA VAL A 196 12.67 0.87 1.32
C VAL A 196 11.50 0.79 2.30
N THR A 197 10.47 0.06 1.92
CA THR A 197 9.37 -0.35 2.80
C THR A 197 9.23 -1.86 2.75
N ILE A 198 9.14 -2.50 3.91
CA ILE A 198 8.91 -3.94 4.03
C ILE A 198 7.74 -4.18 4.98
N ALA A 199 6.81 -5.00 4.55
CA ALA A 199 5.74 -5.53 5.39
C ALA A 199 5.81 -7.04 5.42
N GLY A 200 5.45 -7.64 6.55
CA GLY A 200 5.39 -9.09 6.68
C GLY A 200 4.40 -9.57 7.73
N ILE A 201 3.89 -10.76 7.48
CA ILE A 201 3.11 -11.57 8.42
C ILE A 201 3.72 -12.96 8.37
N ILE A 202 4.24 -13.42 9.50
CA ILE A 202 4.90 -14.72 9.60
C ILE A 202 4.35 -15.44 10.82
N GLY A 203 3.92 -16.67 10.63
CA GLY A 203 3.43 -17.57 11.68
C GLY A 203 4.30 -18.80 11.82
N GLN A 204 4.43 -19.27 13.06
CA GLN A 204 5.05 -20.55 13.38
C GLN A 204 4.04 -21.41 14.11
N ASN A 205 4.10 -22.72 13.84
CA ASN A 205 3.41 -23.72 14.64
C ASN A 205 4.17 -24.02 15.96
N ASP A 206 3.58 -24.83 16.82
CA ASP A 206 4.14 -25.21 18.12
C ASP A 206 5.53 -25.89 18.04
N ASN A 207 5.91 -26.39 16.89
CA ASN A 207 7.24 -26.99 16.65
C ASN A 207 8.28 -25.98 16.14
N GLY A 208 7.97 -24.69 16.09
CA GLY A 208 8.84 -23.64 15.55
C GLY A 208 8.98 -23.65 14.02
N THR A 209 8.13 -24.41 13.32
CA THR A 209 8.12 -24.44 11.86
C THR A 209 7.23 -23.34 11.31
N ILE A 210 7.72 -22.58 10.32
CA ILE A 210 6.95 -21.54 9.65
C ILE A 210 5.82 -22.21 8.83
N ASP A 211 4.60 -22.04 9.26
CA ASP A 211 3.40 -22.54 8.58
C ASP A 211 2.73 -21.48 7.71
N PHE A 212 3.06 -20.20 7.95
CA PHE A 212 2.51 -19.08 7.22
C PHE A 212 3.55 -17.98 7.03
N ALA A 213 3.73 -17.50 5.80
CA ALA A 213 4.57 -16.36 5.51
C ALA A 213 4.00 -15.53 4.36
N ARG A 214 3.85 -14.22 4.60
CA ARG A 214 3.56 -13.22 3.57
C ARG A 214 4.52 -12.06 3.75
N LEU A 215 5.21 -11.69 2.67
CA LEU A 215 6.20 -10.63 2.64
C LEU A 215 5.98 -9.73 1.44
N ALA A 216 6.10 -8.42 1.62
CA ALA A 216 6.04 -7.46 0.52
C ALA A 216 7.10 -6.37 0.68
N ALA A 217 7.67 -5.95 -0.43
CA ALA A 217 8.69 -4.91 -0.49
C ALA A 217 8.29 -3.79 -1.44
N GLY A 218 8.69 -2.56 -1.12
CA GLY A 218 8.48 -1.35 -1.92
C GLY A 218 9.43 -0.24 -1.50
N GLY A 219 9.08 0.99 -1.81
CA GLY A 219 9.79 2.20 -1.40
C GLY A 219 10.43 2.97 -2.54
N GLY A 220 10.54 4.29 -2.34
CA GLY A 220 10.92 5.21 -3.40
C GLY A 220 9.86 5.29 -4.49
N GLU A 221 10.29 5.27 -5.73
CA GLU A 221 9.40 5.23 -6.90
C GLU A 221 9.21 3.80 -7.41
N ASN A 222 9.49 2.80 -6.57
CA ASN A 222 9.34 1.39 -6.93
C ASN A 222 7.93 0.91 -6.59
N ARG A 223 7.29 0.26 -7.57
CA ARG A 223 6.00 -0.39 -7.37
C ARG A 223 6.15 -1.53 -6.36
N PRO A 224 5.42 -1.53 -5.25
CA PRO A 224 5.49 -2.60 -4.26
C PRO A 224 5.03 -3.94 -4.83
N ARG A 225 5.64 -5.02 -4.34
CA ARG A 225 5.32 -6.40 -4.76
C ARG A 225 5.46 -7.38 -3.62
N ARG A 226 4.75 -8.51 -3.72
CA ARG A 226 4.95 -9.67 -2.85
C ARG A 226 6.29 -10.34 -3.16
N LEU A 227 6.94 -10.87 -2.12
CA LEU A 227 8.18 -11.65 -2.23
C LEU A 227 7.83 -13.16 -2.22
N ARG A 228 7.17 -13.61 -3.29
CA ARG A 228 6.59 -14.96 -3.40
C ARG A 228 7.62 -16.08 -3.32
N ILE A 229 8.81 -15.89 -3.90
CA ILE A 229 9.91 -16.89 -3.86
C ILE A 229 10.42 -17.01 -2.42
N THR A 230 10.58 -15.90 -1.73
CA THR A 230 10.97 -15.87 -0.32
C THR A 230 9.92 -16.52 0.57
N GLU A 231 8.63 -16.26 0.35
CA GLU A 231 7.52 -16.87 1.08
C GLU A 231 7.52 -18.40 0.92
N GLN A 232 7.68 -18.90 -0.29
CA GLN A 232 7.80 -20.33 -0.59
C GLN A 232 9.04 -20.95 0.06
N LEU A 233 10.17 -20.22 0.08
CA LEU A 233 11.38 -20.71 0.74
C LEU A 233 11.19 -20.87 2.25
N LEU A 234 10.39 -20.00 2.89
CA LEU A 234 10.14 -20.02 4.33
C LEU A 234 9.17 -21.14 4.75
N ALA A 235 8.20 -21.47 3.90
CA ALA A 235 7.15 -22.42 4.21
C ALA A 235 7.70 -23.81 4.60
N GLY A 236 7.21 -24.34 5.74
CA GLY A 236 7.60 -25.67 6.24
C GLY A 236 9.01 -25.74 6.86
N ARG A 237 9.69 -24.61 7.09
CA ARG A 237 11.05 -24.56 7.61
C ARG A 237 11.12 -23.93 9.00
N LYS A 238 12.11 -24.33 9.78
CA LYS A 238 12.50 -23.66 11.01
C LYS A 238 13.47 -22.55 10.73
N VAL A 239 13.42 -21.48 11.52
CA VAL A 239 14.38 -20.38 11.42
C VAL A 239 15.71 -20.87 11.97
N GLU A 240 16.70 -21.00 11.11
CA GLU A 240 18.07 -21.45 11.42
C GLU A 240 19.07 -20.62 10.62
N SER A 241 20.31 -20.56 11.07
CA SER A 241 21.38 -19.76 10.43
C SER A 241 21.57 -20.06 8.94
N ALA A 242 21.40 -21.33 8.52
CA ALA A 242 21.49 -21.73 7.12
C ALA A 242 20.31 -21.16 6.29
N LEU A 243 19.10 -21.22 6.85
CA LEU A 243 17.92 -20.64 6.22
C LEU A 243 18.04 -19.12 6.11
N LEU A 244 18.48 -18.44 7.15
CA LEU A 244 18.67 -16.98 7.16
C LEU A 244 19.62 -16.52 6.05
N LYS A 245 20.76 -17.21 5.84
CA LYS A 245 21.67 -16.91 4.72
C LYS A 245 20.96 -17.04 3.38
N LYS A 246 20.21 -18.13 3.19
CA LYS A 246 19.50 -18.39 1.94
C LYS A 246 18.39 -17.37 1.69
N VAL A 247 17.63 -17.01 2.73
CA VAL A 247 16.60 -15.97 2.64
C VAL A 247 17.21 -14.63 2.26
N HIS A 248 18.36 -14.25 2.84
CA HIS A 248 19.05 -13.02 2.47
C HIS A 248 19.38 -12.98 0.96
N GLU A 249 19.93 -14.05 0.41
CA GLU A 249 20.26 -14.17 -1.01
C GLU A 249 19.00 -14.10 -1.89
N VAL A 250 17.94 -14.78 -1.48
CA VAL A 250 16.69 -14.82 -2.23
C VAL A 250 15.98 -13.46 -2.22
N VAL A 251 15.84 -12.80 -1.07
CA VAL A 251 15.26 -11.44 -1.01
C VAL A 251 16.07 -10.46 -1.84
N PHE A 252 17.41 -10.52 -1.75
CA PHE A 252 18.31 -9.67 -2.54
C PHE A 252 18.10 -9.86 -4.05
N SER A 253 17.87 -11.08 -4.51
CA SER A 253 17.64 -11.38 -5.92
C SER A 253 16.19 -11.13 -6.38
N GLU A 254 15.20 -11.36 -5.51
CA GLU A 254 13.77 -11.24 -5.83
C GLU A 254 13.30 -9.78 -5.84
N PHE A 255 13.74 -8.96 -4.88
CA PHE A 255 13.40 -7.55 -4.84
C PHE A 255 14.24 -6.79 -5.85
N GLN A 256 13.62 -6.31 -6.93
CA GLN A 256 14.26 -5.61 -8.05
C GLN A 256 13.87 -4.13 -8.09
N PRO A 257 14.36 -3.31 -7.14
CA PRO A 257 14.09 -1.87 -7.13
C PRO A 257 14.96 -1.15 -8.18
N VAL A 258 14.48 0.01 -8.62
CA VAL A 258 15.28 0.98 -9.37
C VAL A 258 16.05 1.87 -8.39
N GLY A 259 17.29 2.18 -8.71
CA GLY A 259 18.09 3.17 -7.97
C GLY A 259 17.69 4.60 -8.34
N ASP A 260 18.11 5.55 -7.51
CA ASP A 260 18.00 6.98 -7.78
C ASP A 260 19.35 7.69 -7.54
N ALA A 261 19.41 9.01 -7.64
CA ALA A 261 20.61 9.80 -7.44
C ALA A 261 21.23 9.67 -6.04
N PHE A 262 20.50 9.10 -5.06
CA PHE A 262 20.90 9.03 -3.65
C PHE A 262 21.14 7.60 -3.17
N PHE A 263 20.39 6.65 -3.71
CA PHE A 263 20.40 5.25 -3.27
C PHE A 263 20.42 4.30 -4.46
N SER A 264 21.46 3.48 -4.54
CA SER A 264 21.55 2.45 -5.58
C SER A 264 20.51 1.34 -5.39
N ALA A 265 20.20 0.62 -6.47
CA ALA A 265 19.38 -0.57 -6.43
C ALA A 265 19.94 -1.62 -5.43
N ASP A 266 21.25 -1.82 -5.42
CA ASP A 266 21.92 -2.78 -4.53
C ASP A 266 21.79 -2.39 -3.05
N TYR A 267 21.89 -1.11 -2.74
CA TYR A 267 21.64 -0.63 -1.38
C TYR A 267 20.22 -1.00 -0.93
N ARG A 268 19.21 -0.72 -1.77
CA ARG A 268 17.80 -1.02 -1.47
C ARG A 268 17.57 -2.51 -1.29
N ARG A 269 18.16 -3.37 -2.14
CA ARG A 269 18.10 -4.84 -2.03
C ARG A 269 18.67 -5.32 -0.72
N ARG A 270 19.86 -4.83 -0.36
CA ARG A 270 20.55 -5.21 0.88
C ARG A 270 19.77 -4.79 2.12
N VAL A 271 19.23 -3.57 2.12
CA VAL A 271 18.40 -3.09 3.23
C VAL A 271 17.15 -3.94 3.37
N ALA A 272 16.46 -4.27 2.28
CA ALA A 272 15.29 -5.13 2.30
C ALA A 272 15.60 -6.52 2.88
N ALA A 273 16.68 -7.15 2.40
CA ALA A 273 17.13 -8.46 2.90
C ALA A 273 17.47 -8.41 4.39
N ASN A 274 18.21 -7.39 4.83
CA ASN A 274 18.59 -7.24 6.23
C ASN A 274 17.36 -7.06 7.15
N ILE A 275 16.35 -6.29 6.72
CA ILE A 275 15.10 -6.13 7.48
C ILE A 275 14.38 -7.47 7.64
N VAL A 276 14.22 -8.22 6.55
CA VAL A 276 13.56 -9.54 6.61
C VAL A 276 14.31 -10.48 7.56
N ILE A 277 15.65 -10.51 7.49
CA ILE A 277 16.46 -11.33 8.41
C ILE A 277 16.30 -10.88 9.87
N ALA A 278 16.29 -9.57 10.12
CA ALA A 278 16.13 -9.05 11.48
C ALA A 278 14.76 -9.42 12.08
N GLU A 279 13.71 -9.42 11.27
CA GLU A 279 12.38 -9.81 11.73
C GLU A 279 12.26 -11.33 11.93
N LEU A 280 12.91 -12.14 11.09
CA LEU A 280 12.95 -13.61 11.28
C LEU A 280 13.69 -14.02 12.55
N LYS A 281 14.81 -13.33 12.89
CA LYS A 281 15.55 -13.62 14.12
C LYS A 281 14.72 -13.40 15.40
N LYS A 282 13.77 -12.49 15.39
CA LYS A 282 12.87 -12.30 16.53
C LYS A 282 11.94 -13.50 16.79
N LEU A 283 11.78 -14.39 15.82
CA LEU A 283 11.05 -15.63 15.97
C LEU A 283 11.88 -16.70 16.68
N GLU A 284 13.23 -16.70 16.51
CA GLU A 284 14.15 -17.59 17.23
C GLU A 284 14.22 -17.27 18.73
N GLU A 285 14.05 -15.98 19.11
CA GLU A 285 14.19 -15.52 20.50
C GLU A 285 12.93 -15.75 21.35
N LYS A 286 11.84 -16.29 20.77
CA LYS A 286 10.58 -16.56 21.47
C LYS A 286 10.48 -18.01 22.01
N ASP A 287 11.41 -18.87 21.61
CA ASP A 287 11.58 -20.23 22.14
C ASP A 287 12.54 -20.19 23.36
#